data_9c3da0bd086405824171e5c55a71b4f1
#
_entry.id   9c3da0bd086405824171e5c55a71b4f1
#
_cell.length_a   1.000
_cell.length_b   1.000
_cell.length_c   1.000
_cell.angle_alpha   90.00
_cell.angle_beta   90.00
_cell.angle_gamma   90.00
#
_symmetry.space_group_name_H-M   'P 1'
#
loop_
_entity.id
_entity.type
_entity.pdbx_description
1 polymer ?
#
loop_
_entity_poly.entity_id
_entity_poly.type
_entity_poly.pdbx_seq_one_letter_code
_entity_poly.pdbx_strand_id
1 'polypeptide(L)'
;VTGLTRRAFGGLAVGAGLAASTAACGQKWGGSPSSGGKVQLTYALWDAYEQVGYQKSIDMFEQMHPNIKVTIEQIPYNSYQAKIVAEFISDTGPDLFWINTPFLADWIHQGIVADITDRVSAAKIDLSIYYPALVKLHEKNGRLYGLPKDWDTICFYYNKDFVEKQKVTVPASLTWHPDGSGTFIPFMQQLTVDKNGNNATSPKFDASKVATYATSIYNDPQSGYGNFIAMNGGAIVATPYAGSTVLDSAANVDVMNWITKTLAEKHVVAPPGAIGQNANGSNLETLFSEGAIATYLAGDWNTNSLYQLTQAASGFKVGVMPLPVGPNGQVSVFNGLADGLNARSKHPEEAWQLVQWLASEQSQRILGSGGYVWPAIESLDPLFQQYWKSKGIDVTPFLTEAKGKTVNFPVAYGIANALTDVQNTLGPMFLGTTSVQAALSSAKRVADHQISSAALY
;
A
#
# COMPACT_ATOMS: atom_id res chain seq x y z
N VAL A 1 -12.23 -9.77 -52.15
CA VAL A 1 -12.68 -10.94 -52.92
C VAL A 1 -13.11 -12.00 -51.93
N THR A 2 -14.44 -12.31 -52.00
CA THR A 2 -15.19 -13.48 -51.49
C THR A 2 -15.14 -13.73 -49.94
N GLY A 3 -16.21 -13.69 -49.14
CA GLY A 3 -17.62 -14.05 -49.34
C GLY A 3 -17.88 -15.55 -49.08
N LEU A 4 -18.55 -15.88 -47.90
CA LEU A 4 -19.29 -17.14 -47.71
C LEU A 4 -20.00 -17.03 -46.35
N THR A 5 -21.25 -16.70 -46.31
CA THR A 5 -22.55 -17.38 -46.26
C THR A 5 -22.86 -18.24 -45.02
N ARG A 6 -23.97 -17.83 -44.38
CA ARG A 6 -24.78 -18.53 -43.38
C ARG A 6 -25.22 -19.92 -43.83
N ARG A 7 -25.29 -20.88 -42.90
CA ARG A 7 -26.27 -21.97 -42.98
C ARG A 7 -26.81 -22.30 -41.58
N ALA A 8 -28.15 -22.26 -41.53
CA ALA A 8 -28.99 -22.73 -40.46
C ALA A 8 -29.31 -24.23 -40.63
N PHE A 9 -29.49 -24.92 -39.52
CA PHE A 9 -30.28 -26.15 -39.39
C PHE A 9 -30.85 -26.12 -37.98
N GLY A 10 -32.11 -26.09 -37.67
CA GLY A 10 -33.13 -27.03 -38.14
C GLY A 10 -33.46 -27.98 -36.97
N GLY A 11 -34.54 -27.72 -36.26
CA GLY A 11 -35.00 -28.28 -35.03
C GLY A 11 -35.49 -29.73 -35.07
N LEU A 12 -35.76 -30.26 -33.91
CA LEU A 12 -36.75 -31.35 -33.69
C LEU A 12 -37.31 -31.23 -32.27
N ALA A 13 -38.61 -31.04 -32.18
CA ALA A 13 -39.44 -31.11 -31.00
C ALA A 13 -40.11 -32.46 -30.90
N VAL A 14 -40.13 -33.08 -29.74
CA VAL A 14 -41.11 -34.08 -29.28
C VAL A 14 -41.21 -33.87 -27.78
N GLY A 15 -42.20 -33.70 -27.19
CA GLY A 15 -43.59 -33.74 -26.95
C GLY A 15 -43.97 -34.71 -25.82
N ALA A 16 -44.78 -34.14 -24.89
CA ALA A 16 -45.76 -34.78 -24.04
C ALA A 16 -45.39 -35.28 -22.63
N GLY A 17 -46.17 -34.81 -21.68
CA GLY A 17 -46.43 -35.48 -20.40
C GLY A 17 -46.85 -34.53 -19.26
N LEU A 18 -48.08 -34.02 -19.27
CA LEU A 18 -48.72 -33.39 -18.11
C LEU A 18 -48.99 -34.42 -17.01
N ALA A 19 -48.68 -34.07 -15.77
CA ALA A 19 -49.48 -34.52 -14.62
C ALA A 19 -49.43 -33.42 -13.55
N ALA A 20 -50.55 -32.75 -13.36
CA ALA A 20 -50.78 -31.84 -12.26
C ALA A 20 -51.11 -32.62 -10.99
N SER A 21 -50.49 -32.21 -9.88
CA SER A 21 -51.05 -32.49 -8.56
C SER A 21 -50.84 -31.29 -7.66
N THR A 22 -51.89 -30.52 -7.45
CA THR A 22 -52.00 -29.48 -6.42
C THR A 22 -52.05 -30.12 -5.04
N ALA A 23 -51.09 -29.78 -4.18
CA ALA A 23 -51.27 -29.91 -2.74
C ALA A 23 -50.75 -28.61 -2.10
N ALA A 24 -51.69 -27.77 -1.73
CA ALA A 24 -51.46 -26.67 -0.81
C ALA A 24 -51.26 -27.24 0.59
N CYS A 25 -50.10 -26.96 1.19
CA CYS A 25 -49.95 -26.99 2.64
C CYS A 25 -49.00 -25.89 3.05
N GLY A 26 -49.53 -24.96 3.84
CA GLY A 26 -48.78 -23.89 4.46
C GLY A 26 -47.66 -24.46 5.34
N GLN A 27 -46.48 -23.97 5.12
CA GLN A 27 -45.34 -24.28 5.97
C GLN A 27 -44.92 -23.04 6.75
N LYS A 28 -45.11 -23.15 8.05
CA LYS A 28 -44.65 -22.20 9.06
C LYS A 28 -43.18 -21.98 8.91
N TRP A 29 -42.73 -20.74 8.92
CA TRP A 29 -41.36 -20.36 9.16
C TRP A 29 -40.97 -20.73 10.60
N GLY A 30 -40.42 -21.90 10.76
CA GLY A 30 -39.72 -22.35 11.95
C GLY A 30 -38.35 -22.82 11.47
N GLY A 31 -37.34 -22.04 11.69
CA GLY A 31 -35.96 -22.44 11.41
C GLY A 31 -35.59 -23.65 12.23
N SER A 32 -35.43 -24.80 11.60
CA SER A 32 -34.75 -25.93 12.18
C SER A 32 -33.26 -25.63 12.19
N PRO A 33 -32.52 -25.97 13.27
CA PRO A 33 -31.06 -25.85 13.23
C PRO A 33 -30.56 -26.87 12.21
N SER A 34 -29.85 -26.37 11.19
CA SER A 34 -29.21 -27.22 10.19
C SER A 34 -28.13 -28.06 10.87
N SER A 35 -28.20 -29.32 10.64
CA SER A 35 -27.26 -30.34 11.08
C SER A 35 -25.81 -30.03 10.66
N GLY A 36 -24.94 -29.69 11.61
CA GLY A 36 -23.53 -30.07 11.61
C GLY A 36 -22.58 -29.58 10.53
N GLY A 37 -22.93 -28.59 9.72
CA GLY A 37 -21.99 -27.96 8.77
C GLY A 37 -21.17 -26.84 9.44
N LYS A 38 -19.86 -26.76 9.14
CA LYS A 38 -19.02 -25.63 9.57
C LYS A 38 -19.50 -24.34 8.87
N VAL A 39 -19.48 -23.21 9.60
CA VAL A 39 -19.65 -21.90 9.01
C VAL A 39 -18.43 -21.61 8.10
N GLN A 40 -18.71 -21.21 6.86
CA GLN A 40 -17.67 -20.86 5.90
C GLN A 40 -17.54 -19.35 5.86
N LEU A 41 -16.36 -18.83 6.19
CA LEU A 41 -16.01 -17.42 6.06
C LEU A 41 -15.04 -17.23 4.90
N THR A 42 -15.17 -16.11 4.20
CA THR A 42 -14.21 -15.65 3.20
C THR A 42 -13.50 -14.42 3.70
N TYR A 43 -12.17 -14.41 3.59
CA TYR A 43 -11.31 -13.30 4.01
C TYR A 43 -10.47 -12.83 2.83
N ALA A 44 -10.71 -11.60 2.36
CA ALA A 44 -10.01 -11.02 1.22
C ALA A 44 -8.80 -10.19 1.64
N LEU A 45 -7.69 -10.39 0.94
CA LEU A 45 -6.45 -9.67 1.11
C LEU A 45 -5.72 -9.52 -0.24
N TRP A 46 -4.65 -8.70 -0.31
CA TRP A 46 -3.94 -8.51 -1.59
C TRP A 46 -2.52 -9.03 -1.63
N ASP A 47 -1.82 -9.14 -0.50
CA ASP A 47 -0.42 -9.52 -0.48
C ASP A 47 -0.25 -11.03 -0.36
N ALA A 48 0.38 -11.63 -1.39
CA ALA A 48 0.57 -13.08 -1.44
C ALA A 48 1.63 -13.59 -0.44
N TYR A 49 2.58 -12.73 -0.03
CA TYR A 49 3.56 -13.11 0.98
C TYR A 49 2.98 -13.06 2.38
N GLU A 50 2.29 -11.99 2.70
CA GLU A 50 1.61 -11.84 3.98
C GLU A 50 0.52 -12.89 4.17
N GLN A 51 -0.15 -13.32 3.08
CA GLN A 51 -1.10 -14.42 3.09
C GLN A 51 -0.57 -15.66 3.79
N VAL A 52 0.72 -15.98 3.63
CA VAL A 52 1.34 -17.16 4.29
C VAL A 52 1.31 -17.01 5.81
N GLY A 53 1.54 -15.81 6.32
CA GLY A 53 1.45 -15.49 7.75
C GLY A 53 0.01 -15.56 8.26
N TYR A 54 -0.91 -14.94 7.50
CA TYR A 54 -2.34 -14.96 7.83
C TYR A 54 -2.91 -16.36 7.80
N GLN A 55 -2.49 -17.22 6.87
CA GLN A 55 -2.92 -18.62 6.87
C GLN A 55 -2.51 -19.35 8.15
N LYS A 56 -1.27 -19.15 8.63
CA LYS A 56 -0.81 -19.73 9.91
C LYS A 56 -1.64 -19.25 11.11
N SER A 57 -1.97 -17.96 11.11
CA SER A 57 -2.82 -17.36 12.14
C SER A 57 -4.24 -17.95 12.10
N ILE A 58 -4.81 -18.08 10.91
CA ILE A 58 -6.14 -18.65 10.68
C ILE A 58 -6.18 -20.13 11.03
N ASP A 59 -5.15 -20.89 10.73
CA ASP A 59 -5.06 -22.32 11.11
C ASP A 59 -5.15 -22.50 12.65
N MET A 60 -4.57 -21.59 13.43
CA MET A 60 -4.70 -21.58 14.87
C MET A 60 -6.10 -21.14 15.32
N PHE A 61 -6.69 -20.14 14.68
CA PHE A 61 -8.08 -19.74 14.93
C PHE A 61 -9.05 -20.89 14.72
N GLU A 62 -8.93 -21.64 13.62
CA GLU A 62 -9.77 -22.78 13.30
C GLU A 62 -9.64 -23.95 14.29
N GLN A 63 -8.45 -24.12 14.90
CA GLN A 63 -8.28 -25.11 15.97
C GLN A 63 -9.06 -24.74 17.23
N MET A 64 -9.17 -23.44 17.54
CA MET A 64 -9.94 -22.94 18.68
C MET A 64 -11.44 -22.84 18.38
N HIS A 65 -11.80 -22.68 17.10
CA HIS A 65 -13.16 -22.53 16.61
C HIS A 65 -13.50 -23.63 15.58
N PRO A 66 -13.61 -24.91 15.97
CA PRO A 66 -13.73 -26.04 15.03
C PRO A 66 -15.00 -26.03 14.19
N ASN A 67 -15.98 -25.18 14.55
CA ASN A 67 -17.22 -24.93 13.81
C ASN A 67 -17.09 -23.86 12.72
N ILE A 68 -15.94 -23.19 12.62
CA ILE A 68 -15.67 -22.16 11.59
C ILE A 68 -14.57 -22.67 10.65
N LYS A 69 -14.71 -22.37 9.36
CA LYS A 69 -13.69 -22.56 8.33
C LYS A 69 -13.49 -21.24 7.62
N VAL A 70 -12.25 -20.81 7.43
CA VAL A 70 -11.90 -19.56 6.74
C VAL A 70 -11.17 -19.87 5.44
N THR A 71 -11.61 -19.25 4.36
CA THR A 71 -10.93 -19.30 3.07
C THR A 71 -10.35 -17.92 2.76
N ILE A 72 -9.05 -17.86 2.55
CA ILE A 72 -8.40 -16.62 2.10
C ILE A 72 -8.62 -16.47 0.60
N GLU A 73 -9.07 -15.29 0.18
CA GLU A 73 -9.12 -14.86 -1.20
C GLU A 73 -8.04 -13.79 -1.45
N GLN A 74 -7.00 -14.16 -2.19
CA GLN A 74 -5.95 -13.22 -2.58
C GLN A 74 -6.36 -12.51 -3.88
N ILE A 75 -6.49 -11.19 -3.82
CA ILE A 75 -6.90 -10.33 -4.92
C ILE A 75 -5.77 -9.32 -5.19
N PRO A 76 -5.19 -9.25 -6.40
CA PRO A 76 -4.14 -8.28 -6.70
C PRO A 76 -4.53 -6.85 -6.36
N TYR A 77 -3.63 -6.07 -5.73
CA TYR A 77 -3.90 -4.73 -5.21
C TYR A 77 -4.59 -3.80 -6.22
N ASN A 78 -4.13 -3.81 -7.49
CA ASN A 78 -4.67 -2.94 -8.53
C ASN A 78 -6.14 -3.20 -8.89
N SER A 79 -6.68 -4.39 -8.58
CA SER A 79 -8.08 -4.77 -8.79
C SER A 79 -8.90 -4.88 -7.50
N TYR A 80 -8.23 -4.77 -6.35
CA TYR A 80 -8.81 -5.09 -5.04
C TYR A 80 -10.03 -4.22 -4.72
N GLN A 81 -9.87 -2.89 -4.76
CA GLN A 81 -10.96 -1.97 -4.45
C GLN A 81 -12.18 -2.20 -5.34
N ALA A 82 -11.97 -2.26 -6.66
CA ALA A 82 -13.05 -2.44 -7.63
C ALA A 82 -13.79 -3.77 -7.43
N LYS A 83 -13.06 -4.83 -7.11
CA LYS A 83 -13.63 -6.16 -6.87
C LYS A 83 -14.47 -6.16 -5.58
N ILE A 84 -13.95 -5.66 -4.46
CA ILE A 84 -14.69 -5.58 -3.19
C ILE A 84 -16.00 -4.80 -3.37
N VAL A 85 -15.96 -3.64 -4.05
CA VAL A 85 -17.16 -2.85 -4.32
C VAL A 85 -18.17 -3.60 -5.19
N ALA A 86 -17.72 -4.24 -6.28
CA ALA A 86 -18.60 -4.99 -7.18
C ALA A 86 -19.27 -6.19 -6.47
N GLU A 87 -18.51 -6.91 -5.66
CA GLU A 87 -19.02 -8.05 -4.91
C GLU A 87 -19.96 -7.64 -3.76
N PHE A 88 -19.72 -6.49 -3.13
CA PHE A 88 -20.67 -5.92 -2.18
C PHE A 88 -22.00 -5.57 -2.86
N ILE A 89 -21.98 -4.95 -4.03
CA ILE A 89 -23.19 -4.60 -4.79
C ILE A 89 -23.98 -5.86 -5.17
N SER A 90 -23.29 -6.94 -5.56
CA SER A 90 -23.92 -8.21 -5.95
C SER A 90 -24.27 -9.15 -4.79
N ASP A 91 -24.01 -8.74 -3.54
CA ASP A 91 -24.22 -9.54 -2.31
C ASP A 91 -23.45 -10.88 -2.31
N THR A 92 -22.26 -10.87 -2.92
CA THR A 92 -21.34 -12.01 -3.02
C THR A 92 -19.98 -11.74 -2.38
N GLY A 93 -19.82 -10.59 -1.72
CA GLY A 93 -18.53 -10.16 -1.16
C GLY A 93 -18.06 -11.01 0.02
N PRO A 94 -16.76 -10.93 0.33
CA PRO A 94 -16.17 -11.65 1.45
C PRO A 94 -16.73 -11.17 2.78
N ASP A 95 -16.66 -12.03 3.82
CA ASP A 95 -17.11 -11.69 5.18
C ASP A 95 -16.19 -10.68 5.85
N LEU A 96 -14.87 -10.80 5.58
CA LEU A 96 -13.84 -9.87 6.02
C LEU A 96 -12.96 -9.46 4.85
N PHE A 97 -12.39 -8.27 4.96
CA PHE A 97 -11.45 -7.76 3.95
C PHE A 97 -10.49 -6.74 4.55
N TRP A 98 -9.32 -6.61 3.94
CA TRP A 98 -8.35 -5.58 4.32
C TRP A 98 -8.84 -4.19 3.93
N ILE A 99 -8.70 -3.25 4.86
CA ILE A 99 -8.98 -1.83 4.64
C ILE A 99 -7.65 -1.11 4.51
N ASN A 100 -7.38 -0.53 3.33
CA ASN A 100 -6.36 0.49 3.18
C ASN A 100 -6.98 1.86 3.39
N THR A 101 -6.24 2.76 4.01
CA THR A 101 -6.68 4.11 4.37
C THR A 101 -7.43 4.86 3.25
N PRO A 102 -6.96 4.88 1.97
CA PRO A 102 -7.68 5.58 0.90
C PRO A 102 -9.06 5.01 0.58
N PHE A 103 -9.31 3.74 0.88
CA PHE A 103 -10.61 3.11 0.57
C PHE A 103 -11.66 3.40 1.64
N LEU A 104 -11.22 3.65 2.87
CA LEU A 104 -12.08 3.65 4.05
C LEU A 104 -13.22 4.66 3.97
N ALA A 105 -12.92 5.90 3.53
CA ALA A 105 -13.92 6.96 3.47
C ALA A 105 -15.12 6.58 2.59
N ASP A 106 -14.84 6.04 1.40
CA ASP A 106 -15.85 5.60 0.44
C ASP A 106 -16.59 4.37 0.94
N TRP A 107 -15.89 3.41 1.53
CA TRP A 107 -16.50 2.18 2.03
C TRP A 107 -17.42 2.42 3.23
N ILE A 108 -17.09 3.39 4.10
CA ILE A 108 -17.99 3.84 5.16
C ILE A 108 -19.24 4.48 4.53
N HIS A 109 -19.07 5.37 3.55
CA HIS A 109 -20.16 6.08 2.91
C HIS A 109 -21.12 5.14 2.16
N GLN A 110 -20.55 4.15 1.47
CA GLN A 110 -21.31 3.13 0.71
C GLN A 110 -21.89 2.02 1.62
N GLY A 111 -21.61 2.04 2.92
CA GLY A 111 -22.07 1.01 3.86
C GLY A 111 -21.46 -0.37 3.61
N ILE A 112 -20.28 -0.44 3.02
CA ILE A 112 -19.54 -1.70 2.76
C ILE A 112 -18.97 -2.24 4.06
N VAL A 113 -18.31 -1.39 4.84
CA VAL A 113 -17.69 -1.74 6.10
C VAL A 113 -18.63 -1.47 7.28
N ALA A 114 -18.76 -2.43 8.16
CA ALA A 114 -19.61 -2.31 9.36
C ALA A 114 -18.97 -1.38 10.40
N ASP A 115 -19.79 -0.61 11.08
CA ASP A 115 -19.43 0.05 12.32
C ASP A 115 -19.28 -0.99 13.42
N ILE A 116 -18.10 -1.08 14.00
CA ILE A 116 -17.76 -2.07 15.03
C ILE A 116 -17.66 -1.46 16.45
N THR A 117 -17.97 -0.18 16.64
CA THR A 117 -17.81 0.56 17.90
C THR A 117 -18.45 -0.16 19.06
N ASP A 118 -19.73 -0.54 18.92
CA ASP A 118 -20.50 -1.17 19.99
C ASP A 118 -19.99 -2.61 20.26
N ARG A 119 -19.52 -3.31 19.24
CA ARG A 119 -18.89 -4.63 19.35
C ARG A 119 -17.57 -4.56 20.12
N VAL A 120 -16.72 -3.56 19.82
CA VAL A 120 -15.45 -3.31 20.52
C VAL A 120 -15.70 -3.02 22.00
N SER A 121 -16.70 -2.17 22.28
CA SER A 121 -17.09 -1.83 23.66
C SER A 121 -17.63 -3.05 24.42
N ALA A 122 -18.52 -3.83 23.81
CA ALA A 122 -19.10 -5.02 24.41
C ALA A 122 -18.06 -6.11 24.70
N ALA A 123 -17.11 -6.28 23.79
CA ALA A 123 -16.00 -7.21 23.92
C ALA A 123 -14.87 -6.70 24.85
N LYS A 124 -14.96 -5.43 25.31
CA LYS A 124 -13.97 -4.77 26.17
C LYS A 124 -12.56 -4.82 25.57
N ILE A 125 -12.43 -4.63 24.25
CA ILE A 125 -11.13 -4.62 23.57
C ILE A 125 -10.36 -3.38 24.04
N ASP A 126 -9.15 -3.61 24.55
CA ASP A 126 -8.25 -2.52 24.95
C ASP A 126 -7.56 -1.94 23.71
N LEU A 127 -8.02 -0.78 23.26
CA LEU A 127 -7.43 -0.07 22.12
C LEU A 127 -6.11 0.62 22.45
N SER A 128 -5.75 0.74 23.75
CA SER A 128 -4.51 1.41 24.17
C SER A 128 -3.24 0.61 23.90
N ILE A 129 -3.37 -0.68 23.55
CA ILE A 129 -2.23 -1.54 23.17
C ILE A 129 -1.70 -1.24 21.77
N TYR A 130 -2.53 -0.60 20.93
CA TYR A 130 -2.16 -0.24 19.55
C TYR A 130 -1.55 1.17 19.49
N TYR A 131 -0.80 1.44 18.42
CA TYR A 131 -0.40 2.80 18.11
C TYR A 131 -1.64 3.71 18.00
N PRO A 132 -1.73 4.83 18.77
CA PRO A 132 -2.91 5.68 18.72
C PRO A 132 -3.24 6.23 17.34
N ALA A 133 -2.21 6.46 16.50
CA ALA A 133 -2.38 6.92 15.12
C ALA A 133 -3.14 5.89 14.28
N LEU A 134 -2.91 4.58 14.46
CA LEU A 134 -3.61 3.52 13.74
C LEU A 134 -5.09 3.43 14.10
N VAL A 135 -5.39 3.50 15.41
CA VAL A 135 -6.80 3.54 15.87
C VAL A 135 -7.51 4.72 15.20
N LYS A 136 -6.85 5.89 15.18
CA LYS A 136 -7.39 7.12 14.60
C LYS A 136 -7.60 7.05 13.09
N LEU A 137 -6.76 6.31 12.36
CA LEU A 137 -6.92 6.09 10.92
C LEU A 137 -8.24 5.41 10.56
N HIS A 138 -8.72 4.50 11.43
CA HIS A 138 -9.93 3.71 11.19
C HIS A 138 -11.16 4.25 11.92
N GLU A 139 -11.04 5.45 12.51
CA GLU A 139 -12.12 6.16 13.18
C GLU A 139 -12.70 7.27 12.29
N LYS A 140 -14.03 7.38 12.27
CA LYS A 140 -14.74 8.51 11.66
C LYS A 140 -15.88 8.94 12.57
N ASN A 141 -15.91 10.23 12.94
CA ASN A 141 -16.94 10.83 13.81
C ASN A 141 -17.13 10.08 15.15
N GLY A 142 -16.05 9.58 15.75
CA GLY A 142 -16.10 8.81 16.99
C GLY A 142 -16.59 7.37 16.84
N ARG A 143 -16.74 6.88 15.60
CA ARG A 143 -17.12 5.51 15.29
C ARG A 143 -15.95 4.77 14.66
N LEU A 144 -15.74 3.52 15.04
CA LEU A 144 -14.64 2.67 14.60
C LEU A 144 -15.12 1.67 13.53
N TYR A 145 -14.34 1.51 12.46
CA TYR A 145 -14.68 0.69 11.29
C TYR A 145 -13.69 -0.45 11.00
N GLY A 146 -12.64 -0.57 11.80
CA GLY A 146 -11.68 -1.66 11.71
C GLY A 146 -10.77 -1.68 12.91
N LEU A 147 -10.26 -2.86 13.30
CA LEU A 147 -9.23 -3.00 14.30
C LEU A 147 -7.86 -3.00 13.63
N PRO A 148 -6.88 -2.24 14.16
CA PRO A 148 -5.55 -2.18 13.57
C PRO A 148 -4.87 -3.55 13.54
N LYS A 149 -4.27 -3.88 12.39
CA LYS A 149 -3.55 -5.15 12.19
C LYS A 149 -2.05 -4.99 11.98
N ASP A 150 -1.65 -3.91 11.30
CA ASP A 150 -0.26 -3.58 10.99
C ASP A 150 -0.08 -2.08 10.75
N TRP A 151 1.18 -1.67 10.52
CA TRP A 151 1.51 -0.32 10.08
C TRP A 151 2.69 -0.36 9.12
N ASP A 152 2.87 0.73 8.38
CA ASP A 152 3.98 0.93 7.47
C ASP A 152 4.51 2.37 7.50
N THR A 153 5.81 2.50 7.19
CA THR A 153 6.50 3.76 6.91
C THR A 153 7.45 3.58 5.73
N ILE A 154 8.05 4.66 5.28
CA ILE A 154 8.90 4.69 4.09
C ILE A 154 10.35 4.94 4.48
N CYS A 155 11.27 4.16 3.88
CA CYS A 155 12.71 4.31 3.99
C CYS A 155 13.39 4.08 2.64
N PHE A 156 14.68 4.35 2.54
CA PHE A 156 15.49 3.91 1.42
C PHE A 156 16.11 2.54 1.72
N TYR A 157 15.83 1.56 0.88
CA TYR A 157 16.68 0.38 0.77
C TYR A 157 17.91 0.71 -0.07
N TYR A 158 19.04 0.05 0.23
CA TYR A 158 20.26 0.21 -0.55
C TYR A 158 21.00 -1.11 -0.71
N ASN A 159 21.74 -1.23 -1.82
CA ASN A 159 22.61 -2.36 -2.09
C ASN A 159 23.91 -2.20 -1.30
N LYS A 160 24.09 -2.97 -0.20
CA LYS A 160 25.26 -2.91 0.68
C LYS A 160 26.54 -3.20 -0.08
N ASP A 161 26.54 -4.23 -0.93
CA ASP A 161 27.74 -4.67 -1.64
C ASP A 161 28.17 -3.62 -2.67
N PHE A 162 27.21 -2.92 -3.30
CA PHE A 162 27.51 -1.81 -4.19
C PHE A 162 28.10 -0.61 -3.42
N VAL A 163 27.49 -0.22 -2.31
CA VAL A 163 27.95 0.89 -1.46
C VAL A 163 29.37 0.61 -0.94
N GLU A 164 29.64 -0.61 -0.49
CA GLU A 164 30.97 -1.05 -0.05
C GLU A 164 32.00 -1.00 -1.20
N LYS A 165 31.64 -1.50 -2.38
CA LYS A 165 32.47 -1.42 -3.59
C LYS A 165 32.84 0.01 -3.95
N GLN A 166 31.89 0.96 -3.80
CA GLN A 166 32.13 2.38 -4.04
C GLN A 166 32.93 3.05 -2.90
N LYS A 167 33.21 2.35 -1.81
CA LYS A 167 33.87 2.86 -0.59
C LYS A 167 33.13 4.04 0.03
N VAL A 168 31.80 4.02 -0.06
CA VAL A 168 30.91 5.04 0.50
C VAL A 168 30.43 4.58 1.86
N THR A 169 30.43 5.48 2.83
CA THR A 169 29.83 5.24 4.15
C THR A 169 28.41 5.81 4.16
N VAL A 170 27.42 4.98 4.47
CA VAL A 170 26.04 5.43 4.63
C VAL A 170 25.94 6.27 5.90
N PRO A 171 25.55 7.56 5.82
CA PRO A 171 25.49 8.42 6.99
C PRO A 171 24.22 8.10 7.81
N ALA A 172 24.27 8.40 9.11
CA ALA A 172 23.13 8.23 10.00
C ALA A 172 21.96 9.18 9.66
N SER A 173 22.26 10.32 9.05
CA SER A 173 21.26 11.31 8.62
C SER A 173 21.75 12.08 7.41
N LEU A 174 20.81 12.43 6.54
CA LEU A 174 21.02 13.30 5.38
C LEU A 174 20.11 14.51 5.50
N THR A 175 20.47 15.60 4.87
CA THR A 175 19.63 16.81 4.76
C THR A 175 19.39 17.16 3.30
N TRP A 176 18.22 17.72 2.99
CA TRP A 176 17.90 18.20 1.66
C TRP A 176 17.06 19.47 1.69
N HIS A 177 17.16 20.26 0.64
CA HIS A 177 16.33 21.44 0.41
C HIS A 177 15.92 21.53 -1.07
N PRO A 178 14.79 22.16 -1.41
CA PRO A 178 14.34 22.29 -2.78
C PRO A 178 15.29 23.07 -3.70
N ASP A 179 16.13 23.94 -3.14
CA ASP A 179 17.19 24.69 -3.87
C ASP A 179 18.40 23.83 -4.24
N GLY A 180 18.40 22.54 -3.84
CA GLY A 180 19.48 21.60 -4.08
C GLY A 180 20.60 21.62 -3.05
N SER A 181 20.49 22.41 -2.00
CA SER A 181 21.44 22.42 -0.87
C SER A 181 21.20 21.21 0.08
N GLY A 182 22.13 21.01 1.01
CA GLY A 182 22.11 19.89 1.93
C GLY A 182 23.08 18.77 1.56
N THR A 183 23.03 17.66 2.29
CA THR A 183 23.97 16.54 2.15
C THR A 183 23.45 15.38 1.30
N PHE A 184 22.13 15.38 0.97
CA PHE A 184 21.48 14.31 0.19
C PHE A 184 22.08 14.19 -1.21
N ILE A 185 22.11 15.29 -1.98
CA ILE A 185 22.64 15.27 -3.36
C ILE A 185 24.11 14.86 -3.39
N PRO A 186 25.02 15.46 -2.59
CA PRO A 186 26.44 15.03 -2.56
C PRO A 186 26.63 13.55 -2.18
N PHE A 187 25.82 13.01 -1.27
CA PHE A 187 25.87 11.59 -0.92
C PHE A 187 25.38 10.73 -2.09
N MET A 188 24.24 11.03 -2.67
CA MET A 188 23.68 10.28 -3.79
C MET A 188 24.59 10.32 -5.03
N GLN A 189 25.27 11.43 -5.29
CA GLN A 189 26.24 11.54 -6.40
C GLN A 189 27.40 10.54 -6.28
N GLN A 190 27.78 10.15 -5.06
CA GLN A 190 28.78 9.09 -4.86
C GLN A 190 28.28 7.70 -5.27
N LEU A 191 26.97 7.52 -5.32
CA LEU A 191 26.28 6.28 -5.72
C LEU A 191 25.85 6.27 -7.20
N THR A 192 25.94 7.41 -7.89
CA THR A 192 25.74 7.43 -9.35
C THR A 192 27.06 7.17 -10.04
N VAL A 193 27.17 6.09 -10.82
CA VAL A 193 28.41 5.59 -11.37
C VAL A 193 28.32 5.35 -12.86
N ASP A 194 29.32 5.80 -13.61
CA ASP A 194 29.44 5.56 -15.06
C ASP A 194 29.98 4.15 -15.38
N LYS A 195 29.95 3.78 -16.66
CA LYS A 195 30.46 2.46 -17.14
C LYS A 195 31.96 2.27 -16.92
N ASN A 196 32.70 3.34 -16.64
CA ASN A 196 34.15 3.29 -16.34
C ASN A 196 34.41 3.19 -14.82
N GLY A 197 33.36 3.20 -13.98
CA GLY A 197 33.48 3.12 -12.54
C GLY A 197 33.70 4.46 -11.84
N ASN A 198 33.61 5.60 -12.54
CA ASN A 198 33.72 6.91 -11.92
C ASN A 198 32.34 7.32 -11.39
N ASN A 199 32.27 7.87 -10.18
CA ASN A 199 31.04 8.42 -9.64
C ASN A 199 30.80 9.87 -10.06
N ALA A 200 29.59 10.38 -9.88
CA ALA A 200 29.17 11.70 -10.34
C ALA A 200 29.89 12.88 -9.63
N THR A 201 30.69 12.63 -8.59
CA THR A 201 31.55 13.64 -7.97
C THR A 201 32.94 13.72 -8.64
N SER A 202 33.30 12.76 -9.49
CA SER A 202 34.59 12.70 -10.15
C SER A 202 34.63 13.59 -11.38
N PRO A 203 35.73 14.33 -11.64
CA PRO A 203 35.91 15.08 -12.90
C PRO A 203 36.03 14.16 -14.12
N LYS A 204 36.19 12.85 -13.95
CA LYS A 204 36.24 11.82 -15.02
C LYS A 204 34.87 11.19 -15.30
N PHE A 205 33.83 11.59 -14.59
CA PHE A 205 32.50 11.05 -14.76
C PHE A 205 31.92 11.35 -16.15
N ASP A 206 31.46 10.33 -16.83
CA ASP A 206 30.81 10.45 -18.15
C ASP A 206 29.29 10.31 -17.99
N ALA A 207 28.61 11.44 -17.90
CA ALA A 207 27.14 11.49 -17.76
C ALA A 207 26.37 10.87 -18.95
N SER A 208 27.04 10.67 -20.09
CA SER A 208 26.42 9.99 -21.25
C SER A 208 26.44 8.46 -21.16
N LYS A 209 27.17 7.91 -20.17
CA LYS A 209 27.39 6.47 -20.01
C LYS A 209 27.15 6.00 -18.58
N VAL A 210 26.14 6.53 -17.91
CA VAL A 210 25.79 6.09 -16.56
C VAL A 210 25.40 4.61 -16.57
N ALA A 211 25.99 3.84 -15.67
CA ALA A 211 25.67 2.43 -15.46
C ALA A 211 24.68 2.25 -14.31
N THR A 212 24.83 3.03 -13.23
CA THR A 212 23.98 2.97 -12.03
C THR A 212 23.66 4.40 -11.61
N TYR A 213 22.38 4.72 -11.48
CA TYR A 213 21.93 5.95 -10.83
C TYR A 213 21.78 5.73 -9.32
N ALA A 214 21.90 6.79 -8.53
CA ALA A 214 21.80 6.67 -7.08
C ALA A 214 20.42 6.18 -6.65
N THR A 215 19.36 6.76 -7.21
CA THR A 215 17.97 6.48 -6.82
C THR A 215 16.99 6.78 -7.94
N SER A 216 15.72 6.47 -7.68
CA SER A 216 14.57 7.01 -8.40
C SER A 216 13.49 7.40 -7.39
N ILE A 217 12.97 8.63 -7.50
CA ILE A 217 11.80 9.08 -6.75
C ILE A 217 10.65 9.12 -7.74
N TYR A 218 9.72 8.20 -7.58
CA TYR A 218 8.72 7.94 -8.61
C TYR A 218 7.37 8.58 -8.34
N ASN A 219 6.49 8.45 -9.31
CA ASN A 219 5.15 9.02 -9.30
C ASN A 219 4.19 8.24 -8.39
N ASP A 220 4.45 8.30 -7.10
CA ASP A 220 3.64 7.65 -6.09
C ASP A 220 3.52 8.53 -4.83
N PRO A 221 2.30 8.73 -4.31
CA PRO A 221 2.07 9.59 -3.14
C PRO A 221 2.50 8.98 -1.82
N GLN A 222 2.67 7.66 -1.70
CA GLN A 222 3.10 6.98 -0.48
C GLN A 222 4.60 6.71 -0.50
N SER A 223 5.08 5.92 -1.45
CA SER A 223 6.47 5.48 -1.53
C SER A 223 7.35 6.37 -2.42
N GLY A 224 6.85 7.48 -2.90
CA GLY A 224 7.55 8.41 -3.79
C GLY A 224 7.55 9.83 -3.26
N TYR A 225 6.96 10.74 -4.05
CA TYR A 225 7.03 12.18 -3.81
C TYR A 225 6.33 12.65 -2.52
N GLY A 226 5.36 11.92 -1.97
CA GLY A 226 4.56 12.35 -0.83
C GLY A 226 5.38 12.64 0.42
N ASN A 227 6.43 11.84 0.68
CA ASN A 227 7.35 12.05 1.79
C ASN A 227 8.10 13.39 1.66
N PHE A 228 8.61 13.69 0.47
CA PHE A 228 9.33 14.94 0.20
C PHE A 228 8.39 16.15 0.25
N ILE A 229 7.15 16.02 -0.23
CA ILE A 229 6.11 17.05 -0.06
C ILE A 229 5.92 17.36 1.43
N ALA A 230 5.72 16.34 2.28
CA ALA A 230 5.54 16.51 3.72
C ALA A 230 6.78 17.12 4.40
N MET A 231 7.98 16.67 4.02
CA MET A 231 9.25 17.22 4.50
C MET A 231 9.47 18.69 4.08
N ASN A 232 8.80 19.19 3.03
CA ASN A 232 8.81 20.60 2.63
C ASN A 232 7.62 21.39 3.18
N GLY A 233 6.80 20.81 4.04
CA GLY A 233 5.62 21.45 4.61
C GLY A 233 4.41 21.51 3.68
N GLY A 234 4.44 20.79 2.55
CA GLY A 234 3.31 20.60 1.65
C GLY A 234 2.39 19.46 2.07
N ALA A 235 1.33 19.24 1.30
CA ALA A 235 0.35 18.18 1.50
C ALA A 235 -0.39 17.86 0.19
N ILE A 236 -1.05 16.71 0.13
CA ILE A 236 -1.99 16.36 -0.94
C ILE A 236 -3.38 16.92 -0.62
N VAL A 237 -3.90 16.66 0.59
CA VAL A 237 -5.09 17.28 1.16
C VAL A 237 -4.68 18.06 2.40
N ALA A 238 -5.31 19.21 2.67
CA ALA A 238 -4.94 20.06 3.80
C ALA A 238 -5.26 19.41 5.15
N THR A 239 -6.35 18.66 5.21
CA THR A 239 -6.83 17.93 6.41
C THR A 239 -7.58 16.67 5.96
N PRO A 240 -7.69 15.65 6.82
CA PRO A 240 -8.55 14.50 6.54
C PRO A 240 -9.98 14.95 6.20
N TYR A 241 -10.58 14.29 5.21
CA TYR A 241 -11.91 14.58 4.68
C TYR A 241 -12.08 15.99 4.07
N ALA A 242 -10.99 16.67 3.69
CA ALA A 242 -11.09 17.91 2.93
C ALA A 242 -11.82 17.71 1.60
N GLY A 243 -12.64 18.70 1.23
CA GLY A 243 -13.41 18.65 -0.03
C GLY A 243 -12.60 19.00 -1.28
N SER A 244 -11.30 19.23 -1.14
CA SER A 244 -10.38 19.53 -2.24
C SER A 244 -8.93 19.23 -1.86
N THR A 245 -8.08 19.13 -2.89
CA THR A 245 -6.63 18.96 -2.73
C THR A 245 -5.89 20.29 -2.67
N VAL A 246 -4.63 20.25 -2.23
CA VAL A 246 -3.70 21.39 -2.26
C VAL A 246 -2.46 21.08 -3.12
N LEU A 247 -2.65 20.23 -4.14
CA LEU A 247 -1.58 19.69 -4.98
C LEU A 247 -0.72 20.76 -5.66
N ASP A 248 -1.29 21.89 -6.06
CA ASP A 248 -0.60 22.97 -6.76
C ASP A 248 -0.03 24.06 -5.84
N SER A 249 0.08 23.78 -4.53
CA SER A 249 0.72 24.68 -3.58
C SER A 249 2.19 24.94 -3.93
N ALA A 250 2.73 26.11 -3.56
CA ALA A 250 4.13 26.45 -3.81
C ALA A 250 5.10 25.41 -3.25
N ALA A 251 4.84 24.93 -2.02
CA ALA A 251 5.66 23.89 -1.39
C ALA A 251 5.73 22.59 -2.21
N ASN A 252 4.61 22.19 -2.82
CA ASN A 252 4.56 21.01 -3.67
C ASN A 252 5.26 21.23 -5.02
N VAL A 253 5.08 22.42 -5.61
CA VAL A 253 5.75 22.83 -6.86
C VAL A 253 7.28 22.80 -6.70
N ASP A 254 7.79 23.29 -5.57
CA ASP A 254 9.23 23.31 -5.28
C ASP A 254 9.78 21.86 -5.20
N VAL A 255 9.09 20.97 -4.49
CA VAL A 255 9.46 19.55 -4.38
C VAL A 255 9.46 18.86 -5.74
N MET A 256 8.41 19.05 -6.53
CA MET A 256 8.29 18.37 -7.82
C MET A 256 9.31 18.91 -8.84
N ASN A 257 9.68 20.20 -8.79
CA ASN A 257 10.80 20.74 -9.55
C ASN A 257 12.14 20.11 -9.09
N TRP A 258 12.34 19.96 -7.77
CA TRP A 258 13.53 19.32 -7.25
C TRP A 258 13.64 17.86 -7.73
N ILE A 259 12.55 17.07 -7.61
CA ILE A 259 12.52 15.67 -8.04
C ILE A 259 12.78 15.53 -9.55
N THR A 260 12.07 16.32 -10.38
CA THR A 260 12.05 16.09 -11.83
C THR A 260 13.16 16.81 -12.58
N LYS A 261 13.75 17.87 -12.01
CA LYS A 261 14.80 18.67 -12.65
C LYS A 261 16.11 18.63 -11.87
N THR A 262 16.11 19.12 -10.62
CA THR A 262 17.36 19.28 -9.86
C THR A 262 18.10 17.96 -9.67
N LEU A 263 17.40 16.87 -9.30
CA LEU A 263 18.03 15.58 -9.14
C LEU A 263 18.60 15.01 -10.45
N ALA A 264 17.90 15.23 -11.58
CA ALA A 264 18.40 14.81 -12.90
C ALA A 264 19.61 15.64 -13.35
N GLU A 265 19.57 16.98 -13.19
CA GLU A 265 20.69 17.88 -13.49
C GLU A 265 21.92 17.59 -12.64
N LYS A 266 21.73 17.12 -11.41
CA LYS A 266 22.78 16.70 -10.50
C LYS A 266 23.20 15.24 -10.67
N HIS A 267 22.67 14.55 -11.65
CA HIS A 267 22.94 13.13 -11.94
C HIS A 267 22.62 12.18 -10.77
N VAL A 268 21.64 12.50 -9.93
CA VAL A 268 21.19 11.65 -8.82
C VAL A 268 20.17 10.62 -9.32
N VAL A 269 19.27 11.05 -10.18
CA VAL A 269 18.28 10.20 -10.86
C VAL A 269 18.52 10.21 -12.37
N ALA A 270 18.00 9.20 -13.06
CA ALA A 270 18.04 9.19 -14.51
C ALA A 270 17.28 10.38 -15.10
N PRO A 271 17.70 10.91 -16.27
CA PRO A 271 16.90 11.88 -17.00
C PRO A 271 15.51 11.33 -17.30
N PRO A 272 14.50 12.20 -17.41
CA PRO A 272 13.14 11.79 -17.79
C PRO A 272 13.12 10.88 -19.02
N GLY A 273 12.42 9.75 -18.91
CA GLY A 273 12.28 8.77 -19.98
C GLY A 273 13.46 7.82 -20.20
N ALA A 274 14.59 7.98 -19.51
CA ALA A 274 15.78 7.16 -19.71
C ALA A 274 15.71 5.77 -19.07
N ILE A 275 15.16 5.64 -17.88
CA ILE A 275 14.86 4.37 -17.20
C ILE A 275 13.48 4.46 -16.59
N GLY A 276 12.47 3.87 -17.20
CA GLY A 276 11.15 3.55 -16.64
C GLY A 276 10.56 4.45 -15.54
N GLN A 277 10.91 5.73 -15.50
CA GLN A 277 10.51 6.67 -14.44
C GLN A 277 9.02 6.97 -14.40
N ASN A 278 8.31 6.57 -15.41
CA ASN A 278 6.87 6.75 -15.50
C ASN A 278 6.15 5.79 -14.63
N ALA A 279 6.85 5.10 -13.75
CA ALA A 279 6.00 4.14 -13.39
C ALA A 279 5.46 4.13 -12.04
N ASN A 280 4.63 3.34 -11.89
CA ASN A 280 4.15 2.56 -10.79
C ASN A 280 5.34 1.80 -10.22
N GLY A 281 5.43 1.65 -8.90
CA GLY A 281 6.58 1.07 -8.20
C GLY A 281 7.07 -0.30 -8.67
N SER A 282 6.30 -1.01 -9.52
CA SER A 282 6.62 -2.35 -10.01
C SER A 282 7.93 -2.47 -10.79
N ASN A 283 8.39 -1.40 -11.46
CA ASN A 283 9.64 -1.43 -12.20
C ASN A 283 10.88 -1.08 -11.35
N LEU A 284 10.70 -0.38 -10.23
CA LEU A 284 11.83 0.09 -9.43
C LEU A 284 12.53 -1.04 -8.69
N GLU A 285 11.78 -2.00 -8.19
CA GLU A 285 12.36 -3.20 -7.57
C GLU A 285 13.22 -3.99 -8.57
N THR A 286 12.76 -4.09 -9.82
CA THR A 286 13.55 -4.68 -10.91
C THR A 286 14.81 -3.87 -11.20
N LEU A 287 14.71 -2.55 -11.36
CA LEU A 287 15.86 -1.67 -11.57
C LEU A 287 16.87 -1.74 -10.43
N PHE A 288 16.39 -1.85 -9.19
CA PHE A 288 17.23 -2.04 -8.02
C PHE A 288 17.92 -3.40 -8.02
N SER A 289 17.19 -4.47 -8.34
CA SER A 289 17.73 -5.83 -8.41
C SER A 289 18.77 -6.00 -9.52
N GLU A 290 18.61 -5.29 -10.63
CA GLU A 290 19.53 -5.28 -11.77
C GLU A 290 20.72 -4.33 -11.57
N GLY A 291 20.73 -3.54 -10.49
CA GLY A 291 21.78 -2.55 -10.19
C GLY A 291 21.72 -1.29 -11.05
N ALA A 292 20.61 -1.05 -11.76
CA ALA A 292 20.38 0.19 -12.50
C ALA A 292 20.16 1.39 -11.57
N ILE A 293 19.66 1.15 -10.35
CA ILE A 293 19.64 2.11 -9.24
C ILE A 293 20.30 1.50 -8.00
N ALA A 294 21.03 2.33 -7.24
CA ALA A 294 21.74 1.91 -6.04
C ALA A 294 20.86 1.89 -4.79
N THR A 295 19.79 2.71 -4.76
CA THR A 295 18.85 2.81 -3.66
C THR A 295 17.41 2.76 -4.17
N TYR A 296 16.51 2.22 -3.36
CA TYR A 296 15.09 2.03 -3.67
C TYR A 296 14.23 2.59 -2.53
N LEU A 297 13.41 3.58 -2.84
CA LEU A 297 12.47 4.19 -1.88
C LEU A 297 11.19 3.36 -1.82
N ALA A 298 10.92 2.74 -0.67
CA ALA A 298 9.74 1.90 -0.49
C ALA A 298 9.37 1.73 0.99
N GLY A 299 8.20 1.15 1.22
CA GLY A 299 7.76 0.78 2.57
C GLY A 299 8.33 -0.56 3.05
N ASP A 300 8.13 -0.82 4.33
CA ASP A 300 8.63 -2.01 5.01
C ASP A 300 8.05 -3.33 4.48
N TRP A 301 6.87 -3.30 3.84
CA TRP A 301 6.28 -4.46 3.15
C TRP A 301 7.16 -5.04 2.04
N ASN A 302 8.05 -4.22 1.43
CA ASN A 302 9.00 -4.70 0.43
C ASN A 302 10.20 -5.46 1.02
N THR A 303 10.37 -5.51 2.35
CA THR A 303 11.52 -6.16 2.97
C THR A 303 11.62 -7.63 2.56
N ASN A 304 10.48 -8.33 2.43
CA ASN A 304 10.50 -9.73 2.04
C ASN A 304 10.86 -9.92 0.55
N SER A 305 10.21 -9.20 -0.37
CA SER A 305 10.52 -9.33 -1.80
C SER A 305 11.99 -9.02 -2.06
N LEU A 306 12.52 -7.96 -1.45
CA LEU A 306 13.93 -7.61 -1.52
C LEU A 306 14.84 -8.68 -0.89
N TYR A 307 14.44 -9.30 0.23
CA TYR A 307 15.18 -10.43 0.80
C TYR A 307 15.22 -11.62 -0.17
N GLN A 308 14.13 -11.93 -0.85
CA GLN A 308 14.11 -13.01 -1.85
C GLN A 308 15.10 -12.74 -3.00
N LEU A 309 15.23 -11.49 -3.44
CA LEU A 309 16.23 -11.10 -4.43
C LEU A 309 17.66 -11.33 -3.95
N THR A 310 17.93 -11.16 -2.64
CA THR A 310 19.26 -11.44 -2.07
C THR A 310 19.64 -12.92 -2.09
N GLN A 311 18.66 -13.80 -2.19
CA GLN A 311 18.86 -15.25 -2.24
C GLN A 311 19.09 -15.77 -3.67
N ALA A 312 18.91 -14.94 -4.69
CA ALA A 312 19.19 -15.28 -6.07
C ALA A 312 20.70 -15.45 -6.31
N ALA A 313 21.08 -16.17 -7.35
CA ALA A 313 22.49 -16.43 -7.68
C ALA A 313 23.33 -15.16 -7.93
N SER A 314 22.71 -14.07 -8.33
CA SER A 314 23.29 -12.72 -8.48
C SER A 314 22.94 -11.80 -7.30
N GLY A 315 22.47 -12.36 -6.19
CA GLY A 315 21.96 -11.61 -5.05
C GLY A 315 23.00 -10.74 -4.37
N PHE A 316 22.53 -9.67 -3.75
CA PHE A 316 23.34 -8.73 -2.98
C PHE A 316 22.71 -8.50 -1.61
N LYS A 317 23.49 -7.99 -0.66
CA LYS A 317 22.99 -7.67 0.68
C LYS A 317 22.22 -6.36 0.66
N VAL A 318 21.01 -6.39 1.24
CA VAL A 318 20.17 -5.21 1.39
C VAL A 318 20.44 -4.52 2.73
N GLY A 319 20.50 -3.19 2.70
CA GLY A 319 20.46 -2.33 3.88
C GLY A 319 19.28 -1.39 3.82
N VAL A 320 18.94 -0.79 4.96
CA VAL A 320 17.89 0.24 5.08
C VAL A 320 18.51 1.49 5.69
N MET A 321 18.19 2.65 5.14
CA MET A 321 18.58 3.95 5.70
C MET A 321 17.33 4.84 5.81
N PRO A 322 17.28 5.75 6.81
CA PRO A 322 16.14 6.62 7.02
C PRO A 322 15.95 7.63 5.87
N LEU A 323 14.79 8.25 5.85
CA LEU A 323 14.52 9.41 5.00
C LEU A 323 15.44 10.59 5.38
N PRO A 324 15.76 11.51 4.45
CA PRO A 324 16.52 12.70 4.77
C PRO A 324 15.68 13.71 5.57
N VAL A 325 16.35 14.61 6.27
CA VAL A 325 15.72 15.74 6.95
C VAL A 325 15.51 16.87 5.95
N GLY A 326 14.28 17.27 5.71
CA GLY A 326 13.91 18.41 4.87
C GLY A 326 13.68 19.69 5.66
N PRO A 327 13.21 20.77 5.00
CA PRO A 327 12.92 22.06 5.64
C PRO A 327 11.92 21.97 6.82
N ASN A 328 10.97 21.05 6.74
CA ASN A 328 9.96 20.83 7.78
C ASN A 328 10.32 19.63 8.71
N GLY A 329 11.55 19.16 8.66
CA GLY A 329 12.06 18.00 9.41
C GLY A 329 12.07 16.71 8.60
N GLN A 330 12.43 15.62 9.27
CA GLN A 330 12.29 14.27 8.76
C GLN A 330 10.84 13.85 8.94
N VAL A 331 10.16 13.52 7.86
CA VAL A 331 8.72 13.20 7.86
C VAL A 331 8.48 12.02 6.95
N SER A 332 7.90 10.96 7.47
CA SER A 332 7.45 9.82 6.69
C SER A 332 5.94 9.82 6.51
N VAL A 333 5.48 9.36 5.36
CA VAL A 333 4.09 8.92 5.22
C VAL A 333 3.91 7.70 6.13
N PHE A 334 2.91 7.76 6.99
CA PHE A 334 2.50 6.68 7.87
C PHE A 334 1.15 6.15 7.39
N ASN A 335 1.07 4.87 7.22
CA ASN A 335 -0.16 4.18 6.88
C ASN A 335 -0.30 2.94 7.76
N GLY A 336 -1.47 2.33 7.75
CA GLY A 336 -1.72 1.08 8.45
C GLY A 336 -3.03 0.50 7.99
N LEU A 337 -3.11 -0.80 8.07
CA LEU A 337 -4.26 -1.55 7.62
C LEU A 337 -5.12 -2.00 8.81
N ALA A 338 -6.38 -2.25 8.52
CA ALA A 338 -7.29 -2.91 9.44
C ALA A 338 -8.05 -4.03 8.75
N ASP A 339 -8.59 -4.94 9.55
CA ASP A 339 -9.55 -5.92 9.08
C ASP A 339 -10.97 -5.34 9.21
N GLY A 340 -11.65 -5.17 8.07
CA GLY A 340 -13.01 -4.71 7.98
C GLY A 340 -14.01 -5.86 8.00
N LEU A 341 -15.08 -5.69 8.78
CA LEU A 341 -16.23 -6.57 8.76
C LEU A 341 -17.19 -6.12 7.66
N ASN A 342 -17.57 -7.01 6.76
CA ASN A 342 -18.59 -6.73 5.74
C ASN A 342 -19.94 -6.45 6.41
N ALA A 343 -20.51 -5.27 6.15
CA ALA A 343 -21.81 -4.87 6.71
C ALA A 343 -22.98 -5.79 6.29
N ARG A 344 -22.78 -6.58 5.22
CA ARG A 344 -23.75 -7.57 4.71
C ARG A 344 -23.33 -9.01 4.89
N SER A 345 -22.33 -9.30 5.73
CA SER A 345 -21.94 -10.69 6.02
C SER A 345 -23.15 -11.49 6.49
N LYS A 346 -23.28 -12.72 5.97
CA LYS A 346 -24.32 -13.67 6.38
C LYS A 346 -23.97 -14.38 7.70
N HIS A 347 -22.72 -14.21 8.15
CA HIS A 347 -22.15 -14.78 9.36
C HIS A 347 -21.48 -13.72 10.26
N PRO A 348 -22.21 -12.62 10.63
CA PRO A 348 -21.58 -11.46 11.27
C PRO A 348 -20.99 -11.76 12.64
N GLU A 349 -21.47 -12.78 13.35
CA GLU A 349 -20.92 -13.15 14.66
C GLU A 349 -19.63 -13.96 14.54
N GLU A 350 -19.58 -14.91 13.62
CA GLU A 350 -18.38 -15.70 13.36
C GLU A 350 -17.29 -14.84 12.69
N ALA A 351 -17.68 -13.95 11.78
CA ALA A 351 -16.79 -12.98 11.18
C ALA A 351 -16.21 -12.02 12.23
N TRP A 352 -17.03 -11.56 13.19
CA TRP A 352 -16.54 -10.75 14.31
C TRP A 352 -15.54 -11.51 15.20
N GLN A 353 -15.74 -12.79 15.45
CA GLN A 353 -14.76 -13.61 16.18
C GLN A 353 -13.42 -13.66 15.46
N LEU A 354 -13.43 -13.74 14.12
CA LEU A 354 -12.20 -13.69 13.32
C LEU A 354 -11.54 -12.31 13.37
N VAL A 355 -12.30 -11.19 13.29
CA VAL A 355 -11.74 -9.84 13.46
C VAL A 355 -11.05 -9.69 14.82
N GLN A 356 -11.71 -10.14 15.91
CA GLN A 356 -11.11 -10.11 17.24
C GLN A 356 -9.83 -10.93 17.33
N TRP A 357 -9.80 -12.11 16.71
CA TRP A 357 -8.62 -12.97 16.66
C TRP A 357 -7.48 -12.30 15.91
N LEU A 358 -7.72 -11.78 14.70
CA LEU A 358 -6.69 -11.14 13.87
C LEU A 358 -6.08 -9.91 14.56
N ALA A 359 -6.88 -9.15 15.32
CA ALA A 359 -6.43 -8.01 16.09
C ALA A 359 -5.75 -8.39 17.43
N SER A 360 -5.83 -9.65 17.86
CA SER A 360 -5.28 -10.10 19.13
C SER A 360 -3.75 -10.13 19.15
N GLU A 361 -3.19 -10.01 20.36
CA GLU A 361 -1.74 -10.15 20.57
C GLU A 361 -1.21 -11.49 20.03
N GLN A 362 -1.98 -12.58 20.18
CA GLN A 362 -1.56 -13.90 19.76
C GLN A 362 -1.42 -14.00 18.23
N SER A 363 -2.39 -13.51 17.48
CA SER A 363 -2.33 -13.44 16.02
C SER A 363 -1.20 -12.54 15.54
N GLN A 364 -1.11 -11.31 16.05
CA GLN A 364 -0.09 -10.36 15.65
C GLN A 364 1.34 -10.82 16.03
N ARG A 365 1.48 -11.59 17.10
CA ARG A 365 2.74 -12.26 17.45
C ARG A 365 3.17 -13.28 16.40
N ILE A 366 2.24 -14.06 15.85
CA ILE A 366 2.53 -14.99 14.73
C ILE A 366 3.05 -14.23 13.53
N LEU A 367 2.39 -13.14 13.17
CA LEU A 367 2.73 -12.33 12.01
C LEU A 367 4.08 -11.63 12.18
N GLY A 368 4.30 -10.94 13.31
CA GLY A 368 5.55 -10.25 13.60
C GLY A 368 6.75 -11.20 13.73
N SER A 369 6.59 -12.33 14.45
CA SER A 369 7.66 -13.32 14.61
C SER A 369 8.05 -14.02 13.30
N GLY A 370 7.13 -14.05 12.33
CA GLY A 370 7.38 -14.58 10.99
C GLY A 370 7.93 -13.56 10.01
N GLY A 371 8.06 -12.29 10.43
CA GLY A 371 8.53 -11.19 9.58
C GLY A 371 7.57 -10.83 8.46
N TYR A 372 6.28 -11.14 8.62
CA TYR A 372 5.26 -10.88 7.61
C TYR A 372 4.83 -9.41 7.60
N VAL A 373 4.53 -8.84 8.77
CA VAL A 373 4.12 -7.44 8.95
C VAL A 373 4.68 -6.88 10.25
N TRP A 374 4.83 -5.55 10.34
CA TRP A 374 4.94 -4.86 11.61
C TRP A 374 3.62 -4.95 12.36
N PRO A 375 3.59 -5.54 13.56
CA PRO A 375 2.35 -5.61 14.34
C PRO A 375 1.82 -4.21 14.70
N ALA A 376 0.49 -4.05 14.70
CA ALA A 376 -0.14 -2.83 15.19
C ALA A 376 0.00 -2.64 16.71
N ILE A 377 0.26 -3.72 17.45
CA ILE A 377 0.50 -3.71 18.90
C ILE A 377 1.95 -3.31 19.16
N GLU A 378 2.16 -2.14 19.76
CA GLU A 378 3.47 -1.52 19.92
C GLU A 378 4.48 -2.42 20.66
N SER A 379 4.04 -3.15 21.69
CA SER A 379 4.90 -4.06 22.45
C SER A 379 5.48 -5.22 21.64
N LEU A 380 4.97 -5.48 20.45
CA LEU A 380 5.39 -6.55 19.55
C LEU A 380 6.41 -6.11 18.49
N ASP A 381 6.74 -4.82 18.39
CA ASP A 381 7.76 -4.29 17.47
C ASP A 381 9.07 -5.10 17.43
N PRO A 382 9.61 -5.53 18.61
CA PRO A 382 10.86 -6.29 18.61
C PRO A 382 10.82 -7.61 17.83
N LEU A 383 9.64 -8.20 17.63
CA LEU A 383 9.50 -9.49 16.93
C LEU A 383 9.87 -9.36 15.45
N PHE A 384 9.31 -8.37 14.77
CA PHE A 384 9.61 -8.10 13.37
C PHE A 384 11.07 -7.69 13.17
N GLN A 385 11.59 -6.80 14.06
CA GLN A 385 12.99 -6.41 14.03
C GLN A 385 13.94 -7.60 14.22
N GLN A 386 13.70 -8.48 15.20
CA GLN A 386 14.52 -9.65 15.48
C GLN A 386 14.52 -10.63 14.30
N TYR A 387 13.34 -10.86 13.69
CA TYR A 387 13.24 -11.71 12.53
C TYR A 387 14.14 -11.21 11.39
N TRP A 388 13.98 -9.96 10.97
CA TRP A 388 14.76 -9.40 9.85
C TRP A 388 16.25 -9.24 10.16
N LYS A 389 16.56 -8.89 11.40
CA LYS A 389 17.96 -8.85 11.86
C LYS A 389 18.62 -10.23 11.75
N SER A 390 17.90 -11.31 12.06
CA SER A 390 18.38 -12.69 11.88
C SER A 390 18.64 -13.04 10.42
N LYS A 391 18.00 -12.34 9.48
CA LYS A 391 18.19 -12.44 8.03
C LYS A 391 19.25 -11.45 7.49
N GLY A 392 19.90 -10.68 8.36
CA GLY A 392 20.95 -9.71 7.99
C GLY A 392 20.42 -8.35 7.54
N ILE A 393 19.12 -8.09 7.68
CA ILE A 393 18.49 -6.81 7.34
C ILE A 393 18.08 -6.09 8.64
N ASP A 394 18.65 -4.90 8.87
CA ASP A 394 18.23 -4.03 9.97
C ASP A 394 17.09 -3.13 9.49
N VAL A 395 15.90 -3.41 9.98
CA VAL A 395 14.67 -2.66 9.67
C VAL A 395 14.36 -1.55 10.68
N THR A 396 15.27 -1.31 11.65
CA THR A 396 15.11 -0.26 12.67
C THR A 396 14.81 1.13 12.10
N PRO A 397 15.34 1.54 10.91
CA PRO A 397 15.00 2.84 10.35
C PRO A 397 13.49 3.05 10.14
N PHE A 398 12.72 2.04 9.74
CA PHE A 398 11.25 2.15 9.62
C PHE A 398 10.59 2.48 10.96
N LEU A 399 11.00 1.81 12.03
CA LEU A 399 10.47 2.10 13.36
C LEU A 399 10.87 3.51 13.83
N THR A 400 12.06 3.98 13.45
CA THR A 400 12.50 5.35 13.74
C THR A 400 11.61 6.38 13.04
N GLU A 401 11.25 6.13 11.78
CA GLU A 401 10.29 6.96 11.04
C GLU A 401 8.91 6.94 11.69
N ALA A 402 8.39 5.77 12.09
CA ALA A 402 7.08 5.63 12.73
C ALA A 402 7.00 6.37 14.07
N LYS A 403 8.09 6.40 14.84
CA LYS A 403 8.19 7.11 16.13
C LYS A 403 8.56 8.59 15.98
N GLY A 404 8.94 9.00 14.78
CA GLY A 404 9.26 10.38 14.41
C GLY A 404 8.02 11.20 14.05
N LYS A 405 8.24 12.23 13.23
CA LYS A 405 7.16 13.01 12.65
C LYS A 405 6.58 12.28 11.45
N THR A 406 5.29 12.05 11.47
CA THR A 406 4.59 11.37 10.39
C THR A 406 3.44 12.22 9.83
N VAL A 407 3.04 11.90 8.60
CA VAL A 407 1.78 12.36 7.99
C VAL A 407 1.01 11.13 7.55
N ASN A 408 -0.30 11.15 7.73
CA ASN A 408 -1.14 10.05 7.29
C ASN A 408 -1.22 10.03 5.77
N PHE A 409 -1.36 8.84 5.20
CA PHE A 409 -1.77 8.71 3.80
C PHE A 409 -3.12 9.42 3.60
N PRO A 410 -3.37 10.10 2.46
CA PRO A 410 -4.54 10.95 2.29
C PRO A 410 -5.87 10.24 2.52
N VAL A 411 -6.79 10.90 3.26
CA VAL A 411 -8.15 10.42 3.52
C VAL A 411 -9.15 11.47 3.07
N ALA A 412 -9.98 11.14 2.10
CA ALA A 412 -11.11 11.95 1.65
C ALA A 412 -12.10 11.05 0.88
N TYR A 413 -13.32 11.49 0.64
CA TYR A 413 -14.22 10.80 -0.28
C TYR A 413 -13.65 10.82 -1.69
N GLY A 414 -13.74 9.70 -2.41
CA GLY A 414 -13.20 9.56 -3.77
C GLY A 414 -11.68 9.62 -3.88
N ILE A 415 -10.95 9.65 -2.77
CA ILE A 415 -9.49 9.86 -2.77
C ILE A 415 -8.73 8.76 -3.49
N ALA A 416 -9.17 7.50 -3.39
CA ALA A 416 -8.50 6.39 -4.07
C ALA A 416 -8.51 6.55 -5.59
N ASN A 417 -9.66 6.92 -6.15
CA ASN A 417 -9.79 7.21 -7.57
C ASN A 417 -9.06 8.51 -7.94
N ALA A 418 -9.15 9.55 -7.08
CA ALA A 418 -8.44 10.80 -7.26
C ALA A 418 -6.92 10.60 -7.34
N LEU A 419 -6.33 9.77 -6.47
CA LEU A 419 -4.89 9.48 -6.50
C LEU A 419 -4.47 8.74 -7.78
N THR A 420 -5.31 7.84 -8.29
CA THR A 420 -5.09 7.18 -9.58
C THR A 420 -5.09 8.19 -10.73
N ASP A 421 -6.07 9.10 -10.76
CA ASP A 421 -6.15 10.15 -11.78
C ASP A 421 -5.00 11.16 -11.67
N VAL A 422 -4.58 11.51 -10.44
CA VAL A 422 -3.40 12.32 -10.16
C VAL A 422 -2.16 11.66 -10.75
N GLN A 423 -1.93 10.38 -10.47
CA GLN A 423 -0.79 9.62 -10.94
C GLN A 423 -0.73 9.62 -12.48
N ASN A 424 -1.85 9.36 -13.15
CA ASN A 424 -1.96 9.42 -14.61
C ASN A 424 -1.66 10.84 -15.15
N THR A 425 -2.19 11.87 -14.49
CA THR A 425 -2.03 13.27 -14.91
C THR A 425 -0.59 13.79 -14.72
N LEU A 426 0.12 13.29 -13.68
CA LEU A 426 1.51 13.66 -13.42
C LEU A 426 2.51 12.90 -14.31
N GLY A 427 2.13 11.80 -14.95
CA GLY A 427 3.00 11.00 -15.82
C GLY A 427 3.81 11.84 -16.82
N PRO A 428 3.19 12.72 -17.64
CA PRO A 428 3.90 13.60 -18.59
C PRO A 428 4.93 14.53 -17.94
N MET A 429 4.74 14.93 -16.67
CA MET A 429 5.72 15.73 -15.92
C MET A 429 6.97 14.90 -15.61
N PHE A 430 6.80 13.66 -15.14
CA PHE A 430 7.92 12.74 -14.91
C PHE A 430 8.64 12.33 -16.19
N LEU A 431 7.98 12.44 -17.35
CA LEU A 431 8.59 12.29 -18.67
C LEU A 431 9.22 13.57 -19.22
N GLY A 432 9.13 14.69 -18.48
CA GLY A 432 9.68 15.96 -18.90
C GLY A 432 8.93 16.66 -20.05
N THR A 433 7.73 16.19 -20.40
CA THR A 433 6.92 16.74 -21.52
C THR A 433 5.90 17.78 -21.08
N THR A 434 5.69 17.95 -19.77
CA THR A 434 4.79 18.94 -19.18
C THR A 434 5.50 19.65 -18.02
N SER A 435 5.27 20.96 -17.85
CA SER A 435 5.83 21.71 -16.73
C SER A 435 5.19 21.27 -15.41
N VAL A 436 5.97 21.36 -14.31
CA VAL A 436 5.51 21.00 -12.96
C VAL A 436 4.24 21.76 -12.58
N GLN A 437 4.20 23.08 -12.75
CA GLN A 437 3.04 23.90 -12.41
C GLN A 437 1.79 23.47 -13.19
N ALA A 438 1.91 23.26 -14.50
CA ALA A 438 0.78 22.85 -15.32
C ALA A 438 0.26 21.46 -14.95
N ALA A 439 1.16 20.52 -14.68
CA ALA A 439 0.81 19.17 -14.28
C ALA A 439 0.08 19.15 -12.93
N LEU A 440 0.64 19.83 -11.90
CA LEU A 440 0.03 19.90 -10.57
C LEU A 440 -1.33 20.61 -10.58
N SER A 441 -1.46 21.73 -11.33
CA SER A 441 -2.77 22.41 -11.46
C SER A 441 -3.80 21.54 -12.20
N SER A 442 -3.35 20.73 -13.16
CA SER A 442 -4.24 19.76 -13.84
C SER A 442 -4.62 18.61 -12.91
N ALA A 443 -3.63 18.03 -12.19
CA ALA A 443 -3.85 16.97 -11.21
C ALA A 443 -4.81 17.42 -10.11
N LYS A 444 -4.68 18.67 -9.62
CA LYS A 444 -5.63 19.23 -8.66
C LYS A 444 -7.05 19.25 -9.19
N ARG A 445 -7.26 19.73 -10.43
CA ARG A 445 -8.62 19.80 -11.01
C ARG A 445 -9.28 18.41 -11.11
N VAL A 446 -8.54 17.40 -11.57
CA VAL A 446 -9.12 16.04 -11.70
C VAL A 446 -9.37 15.43 -10.34
N ALA A 447 -8.47 15.61 -9.37
CA ALA A 447 -8.65 15.12 -8.02
C ALA A 447 -9.84 15.79 -7.31
N ASP A 448 -9.95 17.13 -7.40
CA ASP A 448 -11.05 17.87 -6.77
C ASP A 448 -12.40 17.49 -7.39
N HIS A 449 -12.45 17.17 -8.68
CA HIS A 449 -13.64 16.67 -9.33
C HIS A 449 -14.07 15.29 -8.78
N GLN A 450 -13.12 14.36 -8.60
CA GLN A 450 -13.39 13.05 -8.00
C GLN A 450 -13.92 13.18 -6.55
N ILE A 451 -13.21 13.99 -5.74
CA ILE A 451 -13.57 14.22 -4.33
C ILE A 451 -14.97 14.85 -4.21
N SER A 452 -15.27 15.88 -5.00
CA SER A 452 -16.57 16.55 -4.96
C SER A 452 -17.70 15.66 -5.47
N SER A 453 -17.45 14.86 -6.49
CA SER A 453 -18.44 13.91 -7.02
C SER A 453 -18.75 12.81 -6.03
N ALA A 454 -17.74 12.22 -5.39
CA ALA A 454 -17.93 11.16 -4.40
C ALA A 454 -18.65 11.62 -3.13
N ALA A 455 -18.56 12.90 -2.76
CA ALA A 455 -19.23 13.47 -1.60
C ALA A 455 -20.75 13.70 -1.82
N LEU A 456 -21.22 13.60 -3.07
CA LEU A 456 -22.64 13.81 -3.43
C LEU A 456 -23.49 12.53 -3.38
N TYR A 457 -22.87 11.39 -3.39
CA TYR A 457 -23.50 10.05 -3.37
C TYR A 457 -23.26 9.34 -2.05
#